data_5f7cad573e58bd19f41a24497f24e7cc
#
_entry.id   5f7cad573e58bd19f41a24497f24e7cc
#
_cell.length_a   1.000
_cell.length_b   1.000
_cell.length_c   1.000
_cell.angle_alpha   90.00
_cell.angle_beta   90.00
_cell.angle_gamma   90.00
#
_symmetry.space_group_name_H-M   'P 1'
#
loop_
_entity.id
_entity.type
_entity.pdbx_description
1 polymer ?
#
loop_
_entity_poly.entity_id
_entity_poly.type
_entity_poly.pdbx_seq_one_letter_code
_entity_poly.pdbx_strand_id
1 'polypeptide(L)'
;IVNVGLEFMRMAPDAKPHDPFSAYFGLPDLYREKGVPLAEIHHIAWDDVSGRKPFRQDRKAQRALLACMERFPYMAHNAAFEDSWFKLHIDGYAEARKAGRIVPIDTRDVCRRVDPETKLLPHEQRPASLESWARRRKTLLAGESEKHLGLEDVELMLRTVQAEFAERNMFA
;
A
#
# COMPACT_ATOMS: atom_id res chain seq x y z
N ILE A 1 -9.54 -1.62 -9.32
CA ILE A 1 -9.12 -0.76 -8.19
C ILE A 1 -10.37 -0.11 -7.63
N VAL A 2 -10.71 -0.42 -6.38
CA VAL A 2 -11.89 0.11 -5.66
C VAL A 2 -11.52 1.12 -4.59
N ASN A 3 -10.30 1.05 -4.07
CA ASN A 3 -9.77 2.01 -3.11
C ASN A 3 -8.30 2.30 -3.44
N VAL A 4 -7.88 3.54 -3.23
CA VAL A 4 -6.48 3.97 -3.29
C VAL A 4 -6.21 4.85 -2.08
N GLY A 5 -5.22 4.47 -1.30
CA GLY A 5 -4.66 5.29 -0.23
C GLY A 5 -3.21 5.64 -0.54
N LEU A 6 -2.80 6.84 -0.20
CA LEU A 6 -1.39 7.26 -0.26
C LEU A 6 -1.11 8.34 0.79
N GLU A 7 0.14 8.42 1.19
CA GLU A 7 0.64 9.38 2.14
C GLU A 7 2.12 9.62 1.86
N PHE A 8 2.62 10.77 2.24
CA PHE A 8 4.04 11.09 2.11
C PHE A 8 4.74 11.03 3.45
N MET A 9 5.97 10.55 3.45
CA MET A 9 6.82 10.60 4.64
C MET A 9 8.29 10.74 4.23
N ARG A 10 9.00 11.64 4.89
CA ARG A 10 10.45 11.66 4.83
C ARG A 10 11.00 10.51 5.68
N MET A 11 11.94 9.74 5.16
CA MET A 11 12.61 8.68 5.93
C MET A 11 13.60 9.29 6.93
N ALA A 12 13.09 9.66 8.11
CA ALA A 12 13.85 10.21 9.24
C ALA A 12 13.21 9.72 10.57
N PRO A 13 13.98 9.67 11.68
CA PRO A 13 13.52 9.07 12.94
C PRO A 13 12.25 9.69 13.52
N ASP A 14 12.10 10.99 13.35
CA ASP A 14 11.02 11.83 13.91
C ASP A 14 9.99 12.28 12.87
N ALA A 15 10.14 11.84 11.61
CA ALA A 15 9.23 12.24 10.55
C ALA A 15 7.84 11.66 10.79
N LYS A 16 6.82 12.46 10.47
CA LYS A 16 5.42 12.03 10.49
C LYS A 16 4.91 11.93 9.07
N PRO A 17 4.02 10.97 8.79
CA PRO A 17 3.25 10.96 7.56
C PRO A 17 2.47 12.28 7.42
N HIS A 18 2.29 12.73 6.18
CA HIS A 18 1.58 13.96 5.87
C HIS A 18 0.87 13.87 4.51
N ASP A 19 -0.06 14.80 4.27
CA ASP A 19 -0.87 14.87 3.07
C ASP A 19 -1.59 13.54 2.75
N PRO A 20 -2.35 12.97 3.71
CA PRO A 20 -3.07 11.73 3.50
C PRO A 20 -4.12 11.89 2.40
N PHE A 21 -4.18 10.91 1.53
CA PHE A 21 -5.20 10.84 0.48
C PHE A 21 -5.83 9.46 0.48
N SER A 22 -7.15 9.42 0.47
CA SER A 22 -7.93 8.20 0.26
C SER A 22 -9.06 8.47 -0.73
N ALA A 23 -9.25 7.57 -1.68
CA ALA A 23 -10.35 7.65 -2.62
C ALA A 23 -10.95 6.27 -2.91
N TYR A 24 -12.27 6.23 -3.00
CA TYR A 24 -13.03 5.08 -3.45
C TYR A 24 -13.46 5.29 -4.91
N PHE A 25 -13.50 4.20 -5.67
CA PHE A 25 -13.86 4.19 -7.08
C PHE A 25 -15.02 3.22 -7.33
N GLY A 26 -15.84 3.56 -8.31
CA GLY A 26 -17.05 2.80 -8.63
C GLY A 26 -16.77 1.42 -9.22
N LEU A 27 -17.75 0.57 -9.08
CA LEU A 27 -17.84 -0.74 -9.70
C LEU A 27 -19.06 -0.79 -10.65
N PRO A 28 -19.07 -1.68 -11.66
CA PRO A 28 -20.24 -1.94 -12.45
C PRO A 28 -21.43 -2.42 -11.60
N ASP A 29 -22.66 -2.04 -11.98
CA ASP A 29 -23.89 -2.34 -11.24
C ASP A 29 -24.11 -3.84 -10.96
N LEU A 30 -23.53 -4.71 -11.78
CA LEU A 30 -23.60 -6.16 -11.53
C LEU A 30 -23.02 -6.57 -10.16
N TYR A 31 -22.15 -5.75 -9.55
CA TYR A 31 -21.60 -6.00 -8.22
C TYR A 31 -22.54 -5.55 -7.07
N ARG A 32 -23.64 -4.90 -7.40
CA ARG A 32 -24.67 -4.57 -6.40
C ARG A 32 -25.26 -5.83 -5.77
N GLU A 33 -25.54 -6.83 -6.60
CA GLU A 33 -26.12 -8.10 -6.13
C GLU A 33 -25.04 -9.12 -5.74
N LYS A 34 -23.90 -9.12 -6.45
CA LYS A 34 -22.80 -10.05 -6.20
C LYS A 34 -21.92 -9.68 -5.01
N GLY A 35 -22.07 -8.45 -4.49
CA GLY A 35 -21.17 -7.89 -3.49
C GLY A 35 -19.86 -7.34 -4.08
N VAL A 36 -19.19 -6.49 -3.30
CA VAL A 36 -17.86 -5.99 -3.66
C VAL A 36 -16.85 -7.12 -3.57
N PRO A 37 -16.01 -7.36 -4.60
CA PRO A 37 -15.03 -8.44 -4.56
C PRO A 37 -14.08 -8.31 -3.37
N LEU A 38 -13.88 -9.39 -2.61
CA LEU A 38 -13.02 -9.47 -1.42
C LEU A 38 -13.48 -8.58 -0.25
N ALA A 39 -14.78 -8.27 -0.18
CA ALA A 39 -15.34 -7.46 0.92
C ALA A 39 -15.10 -8.09 2.30
N GLU A 40 -14.96 -9.41 2.37
CA GLU A 40 -14.61 -10.14 3.59
C GLU A 40 -13.19 -9.81 4.10
N ILE A 41 -12.33 -9.26 3.24
CA ILE A 41 -10.95 -8.87 3.59
C ILE A 41 -10.88 -7.37 3.93
N HIS A 42 -11.35 -6.51 3.01
CA HIS A 42 -11.18 -5.06 3.12
C HIS A 42 -12.43 -4.34 3.64
N HIS A 43 -13.53 -5.03 3.87
CA HIS A 43 -14.81 -4.52 4.41
C HIS A 43 -15.43 -3.33 3.65
N ILE A 44 -15.04 -3.09 2.40
CA ILE A 44 -15.65 -2.05 1.56
C ILE A 44 -17.05 -2.52 1.15
N ALA A 45 -18.07 -1.73 1.51
CA ALA A 45 -19.44 -2.01 1.17
C ALA A 45 -19.83 -1.45 -0.21
N TRP A 46 -20.93 -1.91 -0.75
CA TRP A 46 -21.47 -1.38 -2.00
C TRP A 46 -21.70 0.15 -1.93
N ASP A 47 -22.18 0.64 -0.79
CA ASP A 47 -22.48 2.07 -0.61
C ASP A 47 -21.22 2.95 -0.67
N ASP A 48 -20.04 2.41 -0.34
CA ASP A 48 -18.78 3.13 -0.45
C ASP A 48 -18.37 3.40 -1.89
N VAL A 49 -18.78 2.54 -2.83
CA VAL A 49 -18.40 2.57 -4.25
C VAL A 49 -19.53 2.92 -5.19
N SER A 50 -20.78 2.83 -4.72
CA SER A 50 -21.99 3.11 -5.51
C SER A 50 -22.03 4.55 -6.03
N GLY A 51 -22.41 4.72 -7.29
CA GLY A 51 -22.49 6.03 -7.92
C GLY A 51 -21.13 6.72 -8.16
N ARG A 52 -20.03 6.12 -7.76
CA ARG A 52 -18.70 6.67 -8.02
C ARG A 52 -18.20 6.31 -9.41
N LYS A 53 -17.32 7.14 -9.94
CA LYS A 53 -16.68 6.89 -11.21
C LYS A 53 -15.68 5.73 -11.07
N PRO A 54 -15.72 4.71 -11.95
CA PRO A 54 -14.72 3.65 -11.94
C PRO A 54 -13.30 4.20 -12.17
N PHE A 55 -12.31 3.66 -11.47
CA PHE A 55 -10.91 4.09 -11.58
C PHE A 55 -10.42 4.13 -13.04
N ARG A 56 -10.76 3.09 -13.82
CA ARG A 56 -10.39 3.00 -15.25
C ARG A 56 -10.92 4.17 -16.09
N GLN A 57 -12.00 4.81 -15.69
CA GLN A 57 -12.58 5.97 -16.36
C GLN A 57 -12.11 7.29 -15.78
N ASP A 58 -11.50 7.30 -14.60
CA ASP A 58 -11.04 8.53 -13.94
C ASP A 58 -9.62 8.91 -14.38
N ARG A 59 -9.54 9.53 -15.55
CA ARG A 59 -8.27 9.99 -16.14
C ARG A 59 -7.56 11.05 -15.28
N LYS A 60 -8.32 11.79 -14.46
CA LYS A 60 -7.72 12.79 -13.56
C LYS A 60 -6.97 12.08 -12.43
N ALA A 61 -7.60 11.11 -11.78
CA ALA A 61 -6.96 10.32 -10.73
C ALA A 61 -5.74 9.55 -11.26
N GLN A 62 -5.87 8.90 -12.43
CA GLN A 62 -4.75 8.17 -13.06
C GLN A 62 -3.55 9.09 -13.33
N ARG A 63 -3.77 10.27 -13.92
CA ARG A 63 -2.68 11.22 -14.20
C ARG A 63 -2.04 11.77 -12.94
N ALA A 64 -2.83 12.04 -11.90
CA ALA A 64 -2.31 12.52 -10.63
C ALA A 64 -1.41 11.46 -9.96
N LEU A 65 -1.85 10.19 -9.93
CA LEU A 65 -1.04 9.09 -9.42
C LEU A 65 0.24 8.88 -10.23
N LEU A 66 0.14 8.89 -11.55
CA LEU A 66 1.31 8.74 -12.44
C LEU A 66 2.35 9.83 -12.15
N ALA A 67 1.92 11.10 -12.14
CA ALA A 67 2.80 12.23 -11.87
C ALA A 67 3.43 12.18 -10.47
N CYS A 68 2.69 11.70 -9.48
CA CYS A 68 3.20 11.48 -8.13
C CYS A 68 4.32 10.42 -8.12
N MET A 69 4.09 9.26 -8.75
CA MET A 69 5.05 8.15 -8.80
C MET A 69 6.27 8.44 -9.68
N GLU A 70 6.16 9.32 -10.69
CA GLU A 70 7.31 9.80 -11.46
C GLU A 70 8.16 10.80 -10.69
N ARG A 71 7.56 11.53 -9.75
CA ARG A 71 8.26 12.55 -8.94
C ARG A 71 8.94 11.96 -7.70
N PHE A 72 8.33 10.92 -7.10
CA PHE A 72 8.78 10.32 -5.86
C PHE A 72 8.82 8.80 -5.98
N PRO A 73 9.84 8.12 -5.41
CA PRO A 73 9.76 6.68 -5.24
C PRO A 73 8.51 6.34 -4.42
N TYR A 74 7.77 5.32 -4.83
CA TYR A 74 6.67 4.85 -4.02
C TYR A 74 7.02 3.55 -3.30
N MET A 75 6.49 3.40 -2.09
CA MET A 75 6.61 2.20 -1.28
C MET A 75 5.26 1.50 -1.21
N ALA A 76 5.28 0.18 -1.32
CA ALA A 76 4.11 -0.65 -1.04
C ALA A 76 4.56 -1.98 -0.42
N HIS A 77 3.71 -2.59 0.40
CA HIS A 77 3.99 -3.90 0.96
C HIS A 77 3.51 -4.98 -0.01
N ASN A 78 4.45 -5.70 -0.64
CA ASN A 78 4.23 -6.54 -1.83
C ASN A 78 3.98 -5.71 -3.11
N ALA A 79 4.84 -4.74 -3.37
CA ALA A 79 4.71 -3.75 -4.45
C ALA A 79 4.51 -4.36 -5.86
N ALA A 80 4.82 -5.63 -6.06
CA ALA A 80 4.52 -6.35 -7.29
C ALA A 80 3.00 -6.43 -7.57
N PHE A 81 2.18 -6.42 -6.51
CA PHE A 81 0.72 -6.39 -6.62
C PHE A 81 0.25 -5.05 -7.19
N GLU A 82 0.66 -3.94 -6.59
CA GLU A 82 0.33 -2.59 -7.06
C GLU A 82 0.88 -2.35 -8.47
N ASP A 83 2.13 -2.73 -8.73
CA ASP A 83 2.79 -2.59 -10.03
C ASP A 83 1.98 -3.29 -11.14
N SER A 84 1.44 -4.47 -10.87
CA SER A 84 0.60 -5.22 -11.83
C SER A 84 -0.72 -4.49 -12.13
N TRP A 85 -1.37 -3.95 -11.11
CA TRP A 85 -2.63 -3.21 -11.26
C TRP A 85 -2.43 -1.86 -11.95
N PHE A 86 -1.36 -1.14 -11.62
CA PHE A 86 -1.05 0.14 -12.25
C PHE A 86 -0.72 -0.03 -13.73
N LYS A 87 0.01 -1.08 -14.12
CA LYS A 87 0.25 -1.43 -15.53
C LYS A 87 -1.04 -1.65 -16.33
N LEU A 88 -2.05 -2.22 -15.69
CA LEU A 88 -3.34 -2.52 -16.34
C LEU A 88 -4.28 -1.30 -16.42
N HIS A 89 -4.13 -0.34 -15.52
CA HIS A 89 -5.16 0.67 -15.31
C HIS A 89 -4.70 2.12 -15.43
N ILE A 90 -3.39 2.39 -15.49
CA ILE A 90 -2.84 3.74 -15.61
C ILE A 90 -2.11 3.86 -16.94
N ASP A 91 -2.64 4.69 -17.84
CA ASP A 91 -2.01 4.94 -19.14
C ASP A 91 -0.63 5.59 -18.93
N GLY A 92 0.38 5.07 -19.64
CA GLY A 92 1.76 5.55 -19.54
C GLY A 92 2.59 4.98 -18.38
N TYR A 93 1.96 4.23 -17.46
CA TYR A 93 2.69 3.66 -16.32
C TYR A 93 3.75 2.63 -16.76
N ALA A 94 3.40 1.71 -17.67
CA ALA A 94 4.32 0.67 -18.13
C ALA A 94 5.57 1.27 -18.81
N GLU A 95 5.37 2.31 -19.64
CA GLU A 95 6.43 3.05 -20.31
C GLU A 95 7.32 3.81 -19.31
N ALA A 96 6.71 4.46 -18.30
CA ALA A 96 7.43 5.16 -17.25
C ALA A 96 8.28 4.21 -16.40
N ARG A 97 7.74 3.01 -16.08
CA ARG A 97 8.47 1.93 -15.40
C ARG A 97 9.66 1.45 -16.22
N LYS A 98 9.43 1.14 -17.50
CA LYS A 98 10.49 0.68 -18.42
C LYS A 98 11.59 1.73 -18.59
N ALA A 99 11.24 3.00 -18.60
CA ALA A 99 12.17 4.12 -18.68
C ALA A 99 12.88 4.45 -17.35
N GLY A 100 12.58 3.75 -16.26
CA GLY A 100 13.18 4.00 -14.93
C GLY A 100 12.69 5.28 -14.25
N ARG A 101 11.63 5.93 -14.76
CA ARG A 101 11.05 7.12 -14.13
C ARG A 101 10.21 6.80 -12.88
N ILE A 102 9.69 5.58 -12.80
CA ILE A 102 8.96 5.10 -11.62
C ILE A 102 9.81 4.02 -10.93
N VAL A 103 10.04 4.21 -9.64
CA VAL A 103 10.83 3.30 -8.80
C VAL A 103 9.97 2.81 -7.64
N PRO A 104 9.39 1.59 -7.73
CA PRO A 104 8.72 0.96 -6.59
C PRO A 104 9.75 0.43 -5.59
N ILE A 105 9.43 0.59 -4.32
CA ILE A 105 10.16 0.00 -3.21
C ILE A 105 9.22 -1.01 -2.54
N ASP A 106 9.57 -2.29 -2.63
CA ASP A 106 8.82 -3.34 -1.96
C ASP A 106 9.26 -3.45 -0.49
N THR A 107 8.41 -2.99 0.42
CA THR A 107 8.72 -3.03 1.86
C THR A 107 8.71 -4.45 2.43
N ARG A 108 8.09 -5.41 1.75
CA ARG A 108 8.22 -6.83 2.10
C ARG A 108 9.64 -7.34 1.85
N ASP A 109 10.28 -6.90 0.77
CA ASP A 109 11.69 -7.22 0.52
C ASP A 109 12.62 -6.45 1.47
N VAL A 110 12.28 -5.21 1.83
CA VAL A 110 12.97 -4.49 2.90
C VAL A 110 12.90 -5.29 4.19
N CYS A 111 11.70 -5.68 4.64
CA CYS A 111 11.53 -6.53 5.84
C CYS A 111 12.43 -7.77 5.81
N ARG A 112 12.43 -8.52 4.71
CA ARG A 112 13.26 -9.73 4.57
C ARG A 112 14.77 -9.47 4.67
N ARG A 113 15.22 -8.28 4.30
CA ARG A 113 16.65 -7.92 4.33
C ARG A 113 17.08 -7.41 5.69
N VAL A 114 16.26 -6.59 6.35
CA VAL A 114 16.66 -5.85 7.55
C VAL A 114 16.19 -6.52 8.85
N ASP A 115 15.10 -7.29 8.82
CA ASP A 115 14.56 -8.00 9.97
C ASP A 115 15.06 -9.46 10.01
N PRO A 116 16.03 -9.81 10.87
CA PRO A 116 16.58 -11.16 10.95
C PRO A 116 15.55 -12.21 11.38
N GLU A 117 14.49 -11.80 12.10
CA GLU A 117 13.44 -12.71 12.58
C GLU A 117 12.65 -13.34 11.42
N THR A 118 12.62 -12.68 10.24
CA THR A 118 11.99 -13.26 9.05
C THR A 118 12.62 -14.57 8.59
N LYS A 119 13.90 -14.81 8.95
CA LYS A 119 14.63 -16.05 8.62
C LYS A 119 14.55 -17.11 9.72
N LEU A 120 14.17 -16.71 10.92
CA LEU A 120 14.10 -17.59 12.11
C LEU A 120 12.69 -18.15 12.32
N LEU A 121 11.66 -17.42 11.89
CA LEU A 121 10.27 -17.82 12.08
C LEU A 121 9.81 -18.78 10.98
N PRO A 122 8.92 -19.75 11.29
CA PRO A 122 8.33 -20.64 10.32
C PRO A 122 7.58 -19.89 9.22
N HIS A 123 7.67 -20.39 7.98
CA HIS A 123 7.04 -19.77 6.81
C HIS A 123 5.50 -19.66 6.95
N GLU A 124 4.89 -20.60 7.66
CA GLU A 124 3.44 -20.64 7.93
C GLU A 124 2.97 -19.43 8.74
N GLN A 125 3.84 -18.83 9.54
CA GLN A 125 3.57 -17.60 10.29
C GLN A 125 3.66 -16.34 9.41
N ARG A 126 3.95 -16.48 8.12
CA ARG A 126 4.11 -15.37 7.16
C ARG A 126 4.96 -14.21 7.74
N PRO A 127 6.21 -14.47 8.18
CA PRO A 127 6.99 -13.52 8.96
C PRO A 127 7.26 -12.18 8.25
N ALA A 128 7.20 -12.15 6.92
CA ALA A 128 7.34 -10.94 6.13
C ALA A 128 6.00 -10.32 5.70
N SER A 129 4.84 -10.71 6.27
CA SER A 129 3.60 -9.96 6.09
C SER A 129 3.66 -8.64 6.87
N LEU A 130 2.89 -7.64 6.44
CA LEU A 130 2.84 -6.34 7.12
C LEU A 130 2.40 -6.51 8.57
N GLU A 131 1.35 -7.27 8.81
CA GLU A 131 0.84 -7.53 10.15
C GLU A 131 1.89 -8.19 11.07
N SER A 132 2.55 -9.26 10.61
CA SER A 132 3.58 -9.94 11.41
C SER A 132 4.77 -9.03 11.71
N TRP A 133 5.20 -8.24 10.73
CA TRP A 133 6.28 -7.27 10.91
C TRP A 133 5.89 -6.15 11.87
N ALA A 134 4.70 -5.57 11.70
CA ALA A 134 4.17 -4.51 12.56
C ALA A 134 4.03 -4.95 14.02
N ARG A 135 3.60 -6.20 14.26
CA ARG A 135 3.55 -6.77 15.62
C ARG A 135 4.93 -6.86 16.24
N ARG A 136 5.95 -7.32 15.51
CA ARG A 136 7.33 -7.38 16.01
C ARG A 136 7.90 -5.99 16.31
N ARG A 137 7.57 -5.00 15.48
CA ARG A 137 7.98 -3.59 15.70
C ARG A 137 7.06 -2.82 16.63
N LYS A 138 6.03 -3.46 17.19
CA LYS A 138 5.05 -2.87 18.13
C LYS A 138 4.29 -1.66 17.55
N THR A 139 4.17 -1.60 16.24
CA THR A 139 3.37 -0.60 15.53
C THR A 139 1.93 -1.03 15.32
N LEU A 140 1.63 -2.31 15.54
CA LEU A 140 0.29 -2.88 15.63
C LEU A 140 0.15 -3.54 17.02
N LEU A 141 -0.86 -3.11 17.79
CA LEU A 141 -1.05 -3.58 19.15
C LEU A 141 -1.72 -4.97 19.22
N ALA A 142 -1.63 -5.60 20.38
CA ALA A 142 -2.33 -6.85 20.62
C ALA A 142 -3.85 -6.64 20.50
N GLY A 143 -4.51 -7.51 19.73
CA GLY A 143 -5.96 -7.40 19.44
C GLY A 143 -6.32 -6.56 18.24
N GLU A 144 -5.38 -5.79 17.66
CA GLU A 144 -5.57 -5.12 16.37
C GLU A 144 -5.20 -6.05 15.21
N SER A 145 -5.73 -5.79 14.03
CA SER A 145 -5.40 -6.47 12.77
C SER A 145 -5.17 -5.45 11.66
N GLU A 146 -4.45 -5.85 10.63
CA GLU A 146 -4.36 -5.12 9.37
C GLU A 146 -5.76 -4.95 8.79
N LYS A 147 -6.08 -3.74 8.33
CA LYS A 147 -7.45 -3.40 7.87
C LYS A 147 -7.68 -3.66 6.39
N HIS A 148 -6.62 -3.86 5.64
CA HIS A 148 -6.66 -4.04 4.19
C HIS A 148 -7.35 -2.88 3.45
N LEU A 149 -7.21 -1.68 4.01
CA LEU A 149 -7.67 -0.42 3.43
C LEU A 149 -6.48 0.45 3.05
N GLY A 150 -6.57 1.08 1.89
CA GLY A 150 -5.43 1.75 1.27
C GLY A 150 -4.67 2.72 2.18
N LEU A 151 -5.34 3.63 2.88
CA LEU A 151 -4.67 4.62 3.72
C LEU A 151 -4.18 4.02 5.04
N GLU A 152 -5.00 3.21 5.70
CA GLU A 152 -4.67 2.60 6.99
C GLU A 152 -3.47 1.66 6.88
N ASP A 153 -3.37 0.91 5.79
CA ASP A 153 -2.23 0.03 5.53
C ASP A 153 -0.97 0.82 5.17
N VAL A 154 -1.11 1.96 4.49
CA VAL A 154 0.01 2.88 4.23
C VAL A 154 0.55 3.47 5.54
N GLU A 155 -0.30 3.96 6.42
CA GLU A 155 0.10 4.47 7.73
C GLU A 155 0.81 3.40 8.57
N LEU A 156 0.25 2.19 8.61
CA LEU A 156 0.85 1.06 9.32
C LEU A 156 2.22 0.71 8.73
N MET A 157 2.32 0.63 7.41
CA MET A 157 3.56 0.33 6.69
C MET A 157 4.64 1.37 6.99
N LEU A 158 4.32 2.66 6.87
CA LEU A 158 5.28 3.76 7.09
C LEU A 158 5.81 3.75 8.53
N ARG A 159 4.93 3.62 9.52
CA ARG A 159 5.32 3.50 10.95
C ARG A 159 6.19 2.27 11.20
N THR A 160 5.89 1.15 10.54
CA THR A 160 6.62 -0.11 10.72
C THR A 160 8.02 -0.03 10.12
N VAL A 161 8.15 0.54 8.91
CA VAL A 161 9.47 0.79 8.28
C VAL A 161 10.31 1.73 9.14
N GLN A 162 9.71 2.81 9.64
CA GLN A 162 10.39 3.79 10.51
C GLN A 162 10.88 3.14 11.82
N ALA A 163 10.03 2.35 12.48
CA ALA A 163 10.39 1.64 13.70
C ALA A 163 11.52 0.62 13.46
N GLU A 164 11.47 -0.13 12.36
CA GLU A 164 12.55 -1.05 11.98
C GLU A 164 13.87 -0.32 11.77
N PHE A 165 13.85 0.78 11.01
CA PHE A 165 15.07 1.56 10.72
C PHE A 165 15.64 2.20 11.98
N ALA A 166 14.79 2.66 12.91
CA ALA A 166 15.23 3.17 14.21
C ALA A 166 15.90 2.06 15.04
N GLU A 167 15.28 0.89 15.12
CA GLU A 167 15.82 -0.25 15.88
C GLU A 167 17.15 -0.74 15.33
N ARG A 168 17.37 -0.65 14.01
CA ARG A 168 18.62 -1.05 13.33
C ARG A 168 19.64 0.07 13.19
N ASN A 169 19.38 1.25 13.77
CA ASN A 169 20.26 2.44 13.62
C ASN A 169 20.56 2.78 12.14
N MET A 170 19.53 2.67 11.28
CA MET A 170 19.66 2.89 9.83
C MET A 170 19.41 4.34 9.43
N PHE A 171 19.02 5.20 10.35
CA PHE A 171 18.97 6.64 10.11
C PHE A 171 20.35 7.23 10.33
N ALA A 172 20.98 7.69 9.25
CA ALA A 172 22.27 8.36 9.27
C ALA A 172 22.11 9.87 9.49
#